data_295ad9aaba9c57936f5280ccdea93d01
#
_entry.id   295ad9aaba9c57936f5280ccdea93d01
#
_cell.length_a   1.000
_cell.length_b   1.000
_cell.length_c   1.000
_cell.angle_alpha   90.00
_cell.angle_beta   90.00
_cell.angle_gamma   90.00
#
_symmetry.space_group_name_H-M   'P 1'
#
loop_
_entity.id
_entity.type
_entity.pdbx_description
1 polymer ?
#
loop_
_entity_poly.entity_id
_entity_poly.type
_entity_poly.pdbx_seq_one_letter_code
_entity_poly.pdbx_strand_id
1 'polypeptide(L)'
;MPNNETKSGQILGKDIAGVNCILPHKHKPAWDLFLKGCANNWMPTEISMSDDIKQWKNGVITSDEKLLVKRSLGFFAGSESLVGNNLLLTGFRYITDAECRQYILRQAYEESLHNLTIVYVCDSLDLKIEEVYQAYINIPTIKAKDDFLMEITTDLSRPDFNPQTQEGKREILKNFITYWIVCEGIFFFSGFAMLLALGRQNKMQGISDQIKYTLRDESIHIEFGTYVINQIIEQNPKIWTKTFQEEVTQWIKKAVELEISYAKDVLPRGILGLNSDMFVDYMYYIGNRRLEGIGLEYRFPSDKNPFPWLGEVVDVQA
;
A
#
# COMPACT_ATOMS: atom_id res chain seq x y z
N MET A 1 -30.82 2.77 35.39
CA MET A 1 -30.05 2.47 34.17
C MET A 1 -28.84 3.39 34.24
N PRO A 2 -27.61 2.90 34.27
CA PRO A 2 -26.44 3.78 34.26
C PRO A 2 -26.37 4.51 32.93
N ASN A 3 -26.14 5.82 32.99
CA ASN A 3 -25.85 6.66 31.82
C ASN A 3 -24.63 6.12 31.08
N ASN A 4 -24.83 5.31 30.07
CA ASN A 4 -23.85 5.04 29.04
C ASN A 4 -23.79 6.29 28.15
N GLU A 5 -23.04 7.30 28.56
CA GLU A 5 -22.38 8.19 27.62
C GLU A 5 -21.44 7.31 26.82
N THR A 6 -21.90 6.85 25.69
CA THR A 6 -21.11 6.18 24.67
C THR A 6 -20.00 7.16 24.27
N LYS A 7 -18.83 7.03 24.89
CA LYS A 7 -17.62 7.72 24.45
C LYS A 7 -17.47 7.40 22.97
N SER A 8 -17.67 8.42 22.15
CA SER A 8 -17.64 8.41 20.71
C SER A 8 -16.47 7.61 20.17
N GLY A 9 -16.76 6.58 19.37
CA GLY A 9 -15.89 6.01 18.35
C GLY A 9 -14.39 5.99 18.60
N GLN A 10 -13.91 5.36 19.71
CA GLN A 10 -12.48 5.15 19.87
C GLN A 10 -12.02 4.09 18.86
N ILE A 11 -11.04 4.44 18.04
CA ILE A 11 -10.42 3.49 17.09
C ILE A 11 -9.79 2.32 17.86
N LEU A 12 -9.00 2.61 18.91
CA LEU A 12 -8.36 1.62 19.78
C LEU A 12 -9.10 1.55 21.13
N GLY A 13 -10.30 1.01 21.12
CA GLY A 13 -11.13 0.83 22.32
C GLY A 13 -10.70 -0.35 23.19
N LYS A 14 -11.39 -0.53 24.32
CA LYS A 14 -11.09 -1.62 25.28
C LYS A 14 -11.72 -2.95 24.90
N ASP A 15 -12.92 -2.90 24.35
CA ASP A 15 -13.73 -4.10 24.11
C ASP A 15 -14.15 -4.17 22.64
N ILE A 16 -13.95 -5.33 22.05
CA ILE A 16 -14.56 -5.69 20.77
C ILE A 16 -15.93 -6.29 21.12
N ALA A 17 -16.99 -5.51 20.93
CA ALA A 17 -18.35 -6.06 21.00
C ALA A 17 -18.50 -7.15 19.93
N GLY A 18 -19.16 -8.27 20.26
CA GLY A 18 -19.43 -9.34 19.30
C GLY A 18 -20.33 -8.92 18.13
N VAL A 19 -20.93 -7.72 18.21
CA VAL A 19 -21.83 -7.16 17.20
C VAL A 19 -21.31 -5.80 16.76
N ASN A 20 -21.15 -5.62 15.44
CA ASN A 20 -20.77 -4.34 14.84
C ASN A 20 -22.01 -3.42 14.76
N CYS A 21 -22.13 -2.47 15.66
CA CYS A 21 -23.20 -1.46 15.63
C CYS A 21 -22.76 -0.30 14.71
N ILE A 22 -23.22 -0.32 13.47
CA ILE A 22 -22.87 0.68 12.45
C ILE A 22 -23.64 2.01 12.63
N LEU A 23 -24.85 1.95 13.16
CA LEU A 23 -25.71 3.13 13.30
C LEU A 23 -25.94 3.49 14.78
N PRO A 24 -25.93 4.76 15.15
CA PRO A 24 -25.56 5.93 14.31
C PRO A 24 -24.06 5.95 13.98
N HIS A 25 -23.72 6.49 12.80
CA HIS A 25 -22.34 6.56 12.35
C HIS A 25 -21.45 7.37 13.32
N LYS A 26 -20.28 6.83 13.65
CA LYS A 26 -19.23 7.47 14.45
C LYS A 26 -18.02 7.85 13.60
N HIS A 27 -17.67 6.99 12.64
CA HIS A 27 -16.60 7.16 11.69
C HIS A 27 -17.12 7.10 10.25
N LYS A 28 -18.05 8.02 9.92
CA LYS A 28 -18.67 8.10 8.59
C LYS A 28 -17.66 8.08 7.43
N PRO A 29 -16.48 8.75 7.48
CA PRO A 29 -15.49 8.63 6.42
C PRO A 29 -15.05 7.18 6.14
N ALA A 30 -14.83 6.37 7.17
CA ALA A 30 -14.50 4.95 7.00
C ALA A 30 -15.64 4.16 6.34
N TRP A 31 -16.89 4.46 6.71
CA TRP A 31 -18.06 3.86 6.09
C TRP A 31 -18.21 4.25 4.62
N ASP A 32 -18.00 5.52 4.27
CA ASP A 32 -18.07 6.01 2.89
C ASP A 32 -16.99 5.34 2.01
N LEU A 33 -15.77 5.16 2.54
CA LEU A 33 -14.69 4.42 1.86
C LEU A 33 -15.04 2.93 1.69
N PHE A 34 -15.67 2.29 2.69
CA PHE A 34 -16.19 0.93 2.55
C PHE A 34 -17.18 0.81 1.39
N LEU A 35 -18.14 1.72 1.29
CA LEU A 35 -19.11 1.73 0.20
C LEU A 35 -18.44 1.98 -1.16
N LYS A 36 -17.44 2.88 -1.20
CA LYS A 36 -16.64 3.16 -2.41
C LYS A 36 -15.87 1.91 -2.86
N GLY A 37 -15.22 1.18 -1.94
CA GLY A 37 -14.56 -0.08 -2.24
C GLY A 37 -15.54 -1.12 -2.77
N CYS A 38 -16.73 -1.25 -2.17
CA CYS A 38 -17.76 -2.17 -2.66
C CYS A 38 -18.24 -1.82 -4.08
N ALA A 39 -18.40 -0.54 -4.39
CA ALA A 39 -18.80 -0.08 -5.72
C ALA A 39 -17.69 -0.32 -6.79
N ASN A 40 -16.45 -0.34 -6.37
CA ASN A 40 -15.28 -0.55 -7.24
C ASN A 40 -14.89 -2.02 -7.45
N ASN A 41 -15.78 -2.96 -7.13
CA ASN A 41 -15.44 -4.40 -7.24
C ASN A 41 -15.06 -4.79 -8.67
N TRP A 42 -14.04 -5.64 -8.79
CA TRP A 42 -13.52 -6.15 -10.06
C TRP A 42 -12.90 -7.53 -9.88
N MET A 43 -12.61 -8.22 -10.97
CA MET A 43 -11.92 -9.51 -10.96
C MET A 43 -10.80 -9.51 -12.02
N PRO A 44 -9.59 -9.98 -11.69
CA PRO A 44 -8.46 -10.04 -12.64
C PRO A 44 -8.81 -10.80 -13.94
N THR A 45 -9.64 -11.84 -13.85
CA THR A 45 -10.05 -12.68 -14.97
C THR A 45 -11.00 -11.99 -15.95
N GLU A 46 -11.54 -10.82 -15.62
CA GLU A 46 -12.33 -10.00 -16.55
C GLU A 46 -11.46 -9.27 -17.57
N ILE A 47 -10.14 -9.19 -17.32
CA ILE A 47 -9.20 -8.48 -18.15
C ILE A 47 -8.43 -9.48 -19.02
N SER A 48 -8.53 -9.30 -20.34
CA SER A 48 -7.86 -10.19 -21.29
C SER A 48 -6.34 -9.98 -21.30
N MET A 49 -5.59 -11.08 -21.20
CA MET A 49 -4.13 -11.12 -21.35
C MET A 49 -3.68 -11.52 -22.77
N SER A 50 -4.61 -11.67 -23.73
CA SER A 50 -4.31 -12.26 -25.05
C SER A 50 -3.25 -11.48 -25.83
N ASP A 51 -3.30 -10.15 -25.78
CA ASP A 51 -2.33 -9.32 -26.52
C ASP A 51 -0.99 -9.22 -25.77
N ASP A 52 -1.02 -9.21 -24.44
CA ASP A 52 0.17 -9.28 -23.60
C ASP A 52 0.97 -10.56 -23.87
N ILE A 53 0.29 -11.71 -23.95
CA ILE A 53 0.89 -13.01 -24.30
C ILE A 53 1.56 -12.96 -25.67
N LYS A 54 0.89 -12.40 -26.69
CA LYS A 54 1.46 -12.24 -28.04
C LYS A 54 2.70 -11.34 -28.02
N GLN A 55 2.62 -10.18 -27.36
CA GLN A 55 3.73 -9.22 -27.28
C GLN A 55 4.92 -9.83 -26.54
N TRP A 56 4.65 -10.57 -25.45
CA TRP A 56 5.68 -11.24 -24.65
C TRP A 56 6.43 -12.31 -25.42
N LYS A 57 5.71 -13.15 -26.20
CA LYS A 57 6.27 -14.26 -26.97
C LYS A 57 6.95 -13.81 -28.26
N ASN A 58 6.42 -12.80 -28.94
CA ASN A 58 6.87 -12.37 -30.25
C ASN A 58 8.00 -11.32 -30.23
N GLY A 59 8.58 -11.03 -29.04
CA GLY A 59 9.73 -10.13 -28.97
C GLY A 59 9.39 -8.63 -29.09
N VAL A 60 8.12 -8.25 -28.98
CA VAL A 60 7.68 -6.85 -28.93
C VAL A 60 8.18 -6.17 -27.64
N ILE A 61 8.21 -6.94 -26.56
CA ILE A 61 8.70 -6.50 -25.24
C ILE A 61 10.20 -6.74 -25.16
N THR A 62 10.96 -5.68 -24.96
CA THR A 62 12.44 -5.72 -24.86
C THR A 62 12.88 -6.45 -23.59
N SER A 63 14.16 -6.79 -23.49
CA SER A 63 14.75 -7.41 -22.29
C SER A 63 14.62 -6.51 -21.05
N ASP A 64 14.75 -5.18 -21.22
CA ASP A 64 14.63 -4.22 -20.12
C ASP A 64 13.17 -4.08 -19.66
N GLU A 65 12.21 -4.07 -20.59
CA GLU A 65 10.80 -4.08 -20.23
C GLU A 65 10.38 -5.40 -19.57
N LYS A 66 10.92 -6.54 -20.02
CA LYS A 66 10.72 -7.83 -19.32
C LYS A 66 11.31 -7.84 -17.91
N LEU A 67 12.48 -7.23 -17.73
CA LEU A 67 13.09 -7.06 -16.41
C LEU A 67 12.16 -6.23 -15.50
N LEU A 68 11.67 -5.09 -16.00
CA LEU A 68 10.72 -4.23 -15.29
C LEU A 68 9.49 -5.00 -14.84
N VAL A 69 8.82 -5.73 -15.75
CA VAL A 69 7.62 -6.53 -15.42
C VAL A 69 7.94 -7.55 -14.33
N LYS A 70 9.01 -8.36 -14.51
CA LYS A 70 9.36 -9.39 -13.53
C LYS A 70 9.73 -8.84 -12.15
N ARG A 71 10.47 -7.72 -12.10
CA ARG A 71 10.85 -7.07 -10.84
C ARG A 71 9.64 -6.50 -10.11
N SER A 72 8.73 -5.84 -10.84
CA SER A 72 7.50 -5.29 -10.26
C SER A 72 6.59 -6.40 -9.72
N LEU A 73 6.35 -7.46 -10.50
CA LEU A 73 5.56 -8.61 -10.04
C LEU A 73 6.21 -9.29 -8.83
N GLY A 74 7.55 -9.44 -8.84
CA GLY A 74 8.27 -10.05 -7.73
C GLY A 74 8.21 -9.23 -6.43
N PHE A 75 8.18 -7.91 -6.52
CA PHE A 75 7.95 -7.05 -5.38
C PHE A 75 6.51 -7.18 -4.87
N PHE A 76 5.51 -7.00 -5.74
CA PHE A 76 4.10 -7.10 -5.33
C PHE A 76 3.73 -8.46 -4.75
N ALA A 77 4.25 -9.58 -5.30
CA ALA A 77 3.95 -10.92 -4.80
C ALA A 77 4.28 -11.13 -3.32
N GLY A 78 5.36 -10.50 -2.82
CA GLY A 78 5.71 -10.53 -1.40
C GLY A 78 4.90 -9.55 -0.57
N SER A 79 4.87 -8.28 -1.00
CA SER A 79 4.30 -7.18 -0.22
C SER A 79 2.78 -7.26 -0.05
N GLU A 80 2.01 -7.66 -1.06
CA GLU A 80 0.56 -7.88 -0.96
C GLU A 80 0.21 -8.93 0.12
N SER A 81 1.03 -9.99 0.21
CA SER A 81 0.85 -11.01 1.23
C SER A 81 1.14 -10.48 2.64
N LEU A 82 2.18 -9.65 2.79
CA LEU A 82 2.52 -9.02 4.08
C LEU A 82 1.43 -8.06 4.53
N VAL A 83 0.91 -7.24 3.63
CA VAL A 83 -0.19 -6.30 3.91
C VAL A 83 -1.45 -7.05 4.31
N GLY A 84 -1.92 -7.99 3.49
CA GLY A 84 -3.13 -8.75 3.75
C GLY A 84 -3.10 -9.49 5.10
N ASN A 85 -1.97 -10.11 5.44
CA ASN A 85 -1.78 -10.75 6.74
C ASN A 85 -1.81 -9.74 7.88
N ASN A 86 -1.12 -8.59 7.74
CA ASN A 86 -1.07 -7.57 8.77
C ASN A 86 -2.44 -6.94 9.05
N LEU A 87 -3.25 -6.71 8.02
CA LEU A 87 -4.61 -6.18 8.17
C LEU A 87 -5.46 -7.04 9.11
N LEU A 88 -5.35 -8.36 9.04
CA LEU A 88 -6.12 -9.28 9.89
C LEU A 88 -5.47 -9.47 11.26
N LEU A 89 -4.16 -9.66 11.31
CA LEU A 89 -3.43 -9.96 12.54
C LEU A 89 -3.28 -8.73 13.45
N THR A 90 -3.23 -7.54 12.90
CA THR A 90 -3.05 -6.29 13.64
C THR A 90 -4.25 -5.37 13.47
N GLY A 91 -4.59 -4.98 12.25
CA GLY A 91 -5.67 -4.03 11.98
C GLY A 91 -6.99 -4.50 12.56
N PHE A 92 -7.49 -5.62 12.10
CA PHE A 92 -8.78 -6.18 12.55
C PHE A 92 -8.76 -6.58 14.03
N ARG A 93 -7.62 -6.99 14.57
CA ARG A 93 -7.49 -7.38 15.97
C ARG A 93 -7.58 -6.19 16.93
N TYR A 94 -6.95 -5.06 16.61
CA TYR A 94 -6.81 -3.94 17.56
C TYR A 94 -7.74 -2.77 17.28
N ILE A 95 -8.20 -2.60 16.04
CA ILE A 95 -9.25 -1.63 15.72
C ILE A 95 -10.59 -2.17 16.22
N THR A 96 -11.24 -1.42 17.10
CA THR A 96 -12.49 -1.83 17.76
C THR A 96 -13.72 -1.12 17.21
N ASP A 97 -13.53 -0.02 16.44
CA ASP A 97 -14.63 0.69 15.81
C ASP A 97 -15.27 -0.13 14.70
N ALA A 98 -16.61 -0.15 14.68
CA ALA A 98 -17.36 -1.03 13.80
C ALA A 98 -17.26 -0.67 12.32
N GLU A 99 -17.26 0.62 11.98
CA GLU A 99 -17.17 1.12 10.60
C GLU A 99 -15.77 0.88 10.03
N CYS A 100 -14.73 1.16 10.82
CA CYS A 100 -13.35 0.87 10.46
C CYS A 100 -13.12 -0.64 10.26
N ARG A 101 -13.73 -1.49 11.09
CA ARG A 101 -13.65 -2.96 10.91
C ARG A 101 -14.32 -3.43 9.63
N GLN A 102 -15.45 -2.83 9.23
CA GLN A 102 -16.09 -3.15 7.94
C GLN A 102 -15.16 -2.81 6.77
N TYR A 103 -14.50 -1.65 6.83
CA TYR A 103 -13.55 -1.28 5.79
C TYR A 103 -12.35 -2.24 5.72
N ILE A 104 -11.76 -2.63 6.86
CA ILE A 104 -10.63 -3.58 6.90
C ILE A 104 -11.00 -4.93 6.26
N LEU A 105 -12.23 -5.43 6.45
CA LEU A 105 -12.69 -6.65 5.78
C LEU A 105 -12.75 -6.47 4.25
N ARG A 106 -13.16 -5.29 3.78
CA ARG A 106 -13.16 -4.97 2.36
C ARG A 106 -11.73 -4.88 1.82
N GLN A 107 -10.85 -4.14 2.49
CA GLN A 107 -9.44 -4.04 2.11
C GLN A 107 -8.77 -5.42 2.07
N ALA A 108 -8.97 -6.28 3.08
CA ALA A 108 -8.41 -7.62 3.08
C ALA A 108 -8.89 -8.50 1.90
N TYR A 109 -10.11 -8.27 1.42
CA TYR A 109 -10.61 -8.91 0.21
C TYR A 109 -9.90 -8.35 -1.04
N GLU A 110 -9.68 -7.05 -1.13
CA GLU A 110 -8.95 -6.39 -2.23
C GLU A 110 -7.51 -6.88 -2.31
N GLU A 111 -6.80 -7.03 -1.18
CA GLU A 111 -5.45 -7.64 -1.13
C GLU A 111 -5.45 -9.08 -1.69
N SER A 112 -6.53 -9.82 -1.48
CA SER A 112 -6.68 -11.16 -2.06
C SER A 112 -6.85 -11.12 -3.58
N LEU A 113 -7.50 -10.09 -4.12
CA LEU A 113 -7.60 -9.88 -5.57
C LEU A 113 -6.25 -9.43 -6.17
N HIS A 114 -5.49 -8.60 -5.45
CA HIS A 114 -4.15 -8.19 -5.87
C HIS A 114 -3.22 -9.40 -5.94
N ASN A 115 -3.26 -10.30 -4.97
CA ASN A 115 -2.54 -11.57 -5.04
C ASN A 115 -3.00 -12.45 -6.23
N LEU A 116 -4.31 -12.54 -6.46
CA LEU A 116 -4.85 -13.26 -7.62
C LEU A 116 -4.39 -12.64 -8.95
N THR A 117 -4.26 -11.32 -9.01
CA THR A 117 -3.70 -10.60 -10.16
C THR A 117 -2.29 -11.08 -10.48
N ILE A 118 -1.42 -11.20 -9.48
CA ILE A 118 -0.04 -11.70 -9.66
C ILE A 118 -0.05 -13.12 -10.23
N VAL A 119 -0.86 -14.02 -9.65
CA VAL A 119 -0.99 -15.41 -10.13
C VAL A 119 -1.47 -15.42 -11.58
N TYR A 120 -2.55 -14.69 -11.89
CA TYR A 120 -3.14 -14.65 -13.22
C TYR A 120 -2.17 -14.11 -14.30
N VAL A 121 -1.39 -13.07 -13.97
CA VAL A 121 -0.35 -12.54 -14.85
C VAL A 121 0.79 -13.56 -15.06
N CYS A 122 1.27 -14.18 -13.98
CA CYS A 122 2.33 -15.18 -14.05
C CYS A 122 1.94 -16.37 -14.93
N ASP A 123 0.74 -16.92 -14.72
CA ASP A 123 0.22 -18.03 -15.52
C ASP A 123 0.05 -17.63 -17.00
N SER A 124 -0.49 -16.43 -17.27
CA SER A 124 -0.70 -15.93 -18.62
C SER A 124 0.61 -15.77 -19.40
N LEU A 125 1.67 -15.30 -18.75
CA LEU A 125 2.97 -15.04 -19.37
C LEU A 125 3.93 -16.25 -19.33
N ASP A 126 3.52 -17.36 -18.74
CA ASP A 126 4.37 -18.55 -18.51
C ASP A 126 5.65 -18.19 -17.73
N LEU A 127 5.47 -17.40 -16.66
CA LEU A 127 6.56 -17.05 -15.75
C LEU A 127 6.76 -18.15 -14.72
N LYS A 128 8.01 -18.38 -14.34
CA LYS A 128 8.30 -19.29 -13.24
C LYS A 128 7.87 -18.66 -11.92
N ILE A 129 6.80 -19.20 -11.34
CA ILE A 129 6.20 -18.69 -10.09
C ILE A 129 7.24 -18.62 -8.98
N GLU A 130 8.14 -19.60 -8.89
CA GLU A 130 9.20 -19.61 -7.89
C GLU A 130 10.16 -18.42 -8.03
N GLU A 131 10.48 -17.99 -9.25
CA GLU A 131 11.32 -16.82 -9.49
C GLU A 131 10.65 -15.53 -9.01
N VAL A 132 9.33 -15.42 -9.18
CA VAL A 132 8.53 -14.28 -8.77
C VAL A 132 8.40 -14.23 -7.25
N TYR A 133 7.93 -15.33 -6.63
CA TYR A 133 7.72 -15.38 -5.18
C TYR A 133 9.00 -15.46 -4.34
N GLN A 134 10.16 -15.79 -4.93
CA GLN A 134 11.45 -15.72 -4.24
C GLN A 134 12.20 -14.39 -4.47
N ALA A 135 11.59 -13.43 -5.15
CA ALA A 135 12.21 -12.13 -5.42
C ALA A 135 12.61 -11.39 -4.13
N TYR A 136 11.79 -11.50 -3.08
CA TYR A 136 12.07 -10.88 -1.77
C TYR A 136 13.33 -11.44 -1.08
N ILE A 137 13.79 -12.65 -1.47
CA ILE A 137 15.04 -13.24 -0.96
C ILE A 137 16.20 -12.94 -1.93
N ASN A 138 15.95 -13.10 -3.23
CA ASN A 138 16.99 -13.18 -4.25
C ASN A 138 17.38 -11.81 -4.85
N ILE A 139 16.51 -10.79 -4.70
CA ILE A 139 16.72 -9.47 -5.28
C ILE A 139 17.06 -8.47 -4.16
N PRO A 140 18.34 -8.00 -4.08
CA PRO A 140 18.79 -7.19 -2.96
C PRO A 140 17.96 -5.93 -2.70
N THR A 141 17.49 -5.25 -3.76
CA THR A 141 16.68 -4.03 -3.64
C THR A 141 15.26 -4.29 -3.15
N ILE A 142 14.67 -5.43 -3.49
CA ILE A 142 13.37 -5.87 -2.94
C ILE A 142 13.56 -6.31 -1.49
N LYS A 143 14.56 -7.18 -1.24
CA LYS A 143 14.87 -7.64 0.11
C LYS A 143 15.11 -6.49 1.09
N ALA A 144 15.82 -5.44 0.67
CA ALA A 144 16.08 -4.29 1.53
C ALA A 144 14.82 -3.54 1.94
N LYS A 145 13.77 -3.52 1.09
CA LYS A 145 12.47 -2.94 1.42
C LYS A 145 11.74 -3.79 2.46
N ASP A 146 11.70 -5.11 2.26
CA ASP A 146 11.05 -6.04 3.17
C ASP A 146 11.77 -6.11 4.53
N ASP A 147 13.11 -6.19 4.54
CA ASP A 147 13.92 -6.14 5.77
C ASP A 147 13.62 -4.85 6.55
N PHE A 148 13.49 -3.71 5.86
CA PHE A 148 13.16 -2.44 6.50
C PHE A 148 11.76 -2.43 7.12
N LEU A 149 10.74 -2.96 6.45
CA LEU A 149 9.41 -3.10 7.03
C LEU A 149 9.44 -3.95 8.30
N MET A 150 10.20 -5.04 8.28
CA MET A 150 10.37 -5.92 9.46
C MET A 150 11.15 -5.26 10.60
N GLU A 151 12.14 -4.41 10.28
CA GLU A 151 12.94 -3.68 11.27
C GLU A 151 12.09 -2.67 12.06
N ILE A 152 11.21 -1.92 11.38
CA ILE A 152 10.41 -0.87 12.00
C ILE A 152 9.10 -1.36 12.62
N THR A 153 8.77 -2.65 12.47
CA THR A 153 7.61 -3.28 13.13
C THR A 153 8.03 -4.11 14.31
N THR A 154 7.09 -4.33 15.24
CA THR A 154 7.26 -5.20 16.40
C THR A 154 6.23 -6.31 16.38
N ASP A 155 6.56 -7.46 16.97
CA ASP A 155 5.59 -8.53 17.16
C ASP A 155 4.53 -8.12 18.18
N LEU A 156 3.34 -7.78 17.67
CA LEU A 156 2.18 -7.41 18.48
C LEU A 156 1.39 -8.63 18.99
N SER A 157 1.81 -9.85 18.64
CA SER A 157 1.20 -11.09 19.14
C SER A 157 1.90 -11.64 20.39
N ARG A 158 3.01 -11.04 20.81
CA ARG A 158 3.76 -11.49 21.99
C ARG A 158 2.90 -11.48 23.25
N PRO A 159 3.09 -12.43 24.20
CA PRO A 159 2.20 -12.62 25.37
C PRO A 159 2.11 -11.41 26.31
N ASP A 160 3.16 -10.59 26.39
CA ASP A 160 3.26 -9.41 27.26
C ASP A 160 2.73 -8.12 26.60
N PHE A 161 2.27 -8.20 25.34
CA PHE A 161 1.74 -7.04 24.65
C PHE A 161 0.40 -6.57 25.23
N ASN A 162 0.36 -5.29 25.64
CA ASN A 162 -0.86 -4.67 26.17
C ASN A 162 -1.29 -3.47 25.31
N PRO A 163 -2.32 -3.62 24.44
CA PRO A 163 -2.78 -2.57 23.54
C PRO A 163 -3.42 -1.36 24.26
N GLN A 164 -3.69 -1.45 25.57
CA GLN A 164 -4.33 -0.36 26.33
C GLN A 164 -3.34 0.62 26.96
N THR A 165 -2.04 0.26 26.99
CA THR A 165 -0.99 1.18 27.47
C THR A 165 -0.63 2.21 26.40
N GLN A 166 -0.01 3.33 26.81
CA GLN A 166 0.49 4.34 25.86
C GLN A 166 1.54 3.73 24.93
N GLU A 167 2.40 2.86 25.44
CA GLU A 167 3.41 2.15 24.63
C GLU A 167 2.74 1.19 23.64
N GLY A 168 1.80 0.35 24.09
CA GLY A 168 1.08 -0.56 23.20
C GLY A 168 0.34 0.17 22.08
N LYS A 169 -0.31 1.29 22.39
CA LYS A 169 -0.95 2.12 21.36
C LYS A 169 0.05 2.74 20.39
N ARG A 170 1.24 3.13 20.85
CA ARG A 170 2.32 3.62 19.98
C ARG A 170 2.81 2.51 19.06
N GLU A 171 3.00 1.29 19.55
CA GLU A 171 3.41 0.15 18.74
C GLU A 171 2.37 -0.21 17.67
N ILE A 172 1.08 -0.13 18.00
CA ILE A 172 0.01 -0.30 16.99
C ILE A 172 0.09 0.81 15.94
N LEU A 173 0.27 2.06 16.36
CA LEU A 173 0.40 3.19 15.45
C LEU A 173 1.64 3.06 14.55
N LYS A 174 2.79 2.58 15.08
CA LYS A 174 3.98 2.23 14.30
C LYS A 174 3.65 1.24 13.19
N ASN A 175 2.97 0.16 13.54
CA ASN A 175 2.56 -0.87 12.58
C ASN A 175 1.67 -0.27 11.47
N PHE A 176 0.67 0.53 11.81
CA PHE A 176 -0.21 1.15 10.83
C PHE A 176 0.52 2.14 9.91
N ILE A 177 1.43 2.95 10.44
CA ILE A 177 2.30 3.82 9.62
C ILE A 177 3.17 2.99 8.69
N THR A 178 3.73 1.88 9.18
CA THR A 178 4.59 1.00 8.38
C THR A 178 3.85 0.44 7.17
N TYR A 179 2.65 -0.08 7.35
CA TYR A 179 1.94 -0.72 6.25
C TYR A 179 1.19 0.29 5.38
N TRP A 180 0.32 1.15 5.92
CA TRP A 180 -0.46 2.09 5.09
C TRP A 180 0.37 3.25 4.51
N ILE A 181 1.36 3.77 5.23
CA ILE A 181 2.12 4.94 4.76
C ILE A 181 3.40 4.52 4.05
N VAL A 182 4.18 3.57 4.59
CA VAL A 182 5.46 3.18 4.01
C VAL A 182 5.27 2.13 2.93
N CYS A 183 4.61 1.01 3.22
CA CYS A 183 4.45 -0.09 2.26
C CYS A 183 3.51 0.30 1.11
N GLU A 184 2.23 0.49 1.38
CA GLU A 184 1.24 0.84 0.36
C GLU A 184 1.46 2.28 -0.16
N GLY A 185 1.77 3.22 0.75
CA GLY A 185 1.87 4.65 0.44
C GLY A 185 3.13 5.07 -0.31
N ILE A 186 4.24 4.34 -0.20
CA ILE A 186 5.51 4.69 -0.85
C ILE A 186 5.99 3.55 -1.76
N PHE A 187 6.15 2.32 -1.23
CA PHE A 187 6.81 1.24 -1.93
C PHE A 187 6.05 0.72 -3.16
N PHE A 188 4.74 0.87 -3.22
CA PHE A 188 3.94 0.44 -4.37
C PHE A 188 4.01 1.40 -5.55
N PHE A 189 4.22 2.69 -5.29
CA PHE A 189 4.01 3.74 -6.27
C PHE A 189 5.00 3.76 -7.43
N SER A 190 6.25 3.34 -7.25
CA SER A 190 7.18 3.22 -8.37
C SER A 190 6.80 2.05 -9.29
N GLY A 191 6.40 0.91 -8.71
CA GLY A 191 5.91 -0.24 -9.46
C GLY A 191 4.69 0.09 -10.31
N PHE A 192 3.72 0.82 -9.75
CA PHE A 192 2.56 1.30 -10.49
C PHE A 192 2.96 2.20 -11.67
N ALA A 193 3.80 3.20 -11.42
CA ALA A 193 4.27 4.09 -12.47
C ALA A 193 4.99 3.33 -13.61
N MET A 194 5.82 2.34 -13.26
CA MET A 194 6.56 1.52 -14.21
C MET A 194 5.64 0.68 -15.09
N LEU A 195 4.72 -0.07 -14.50
CA LEU A 195 3.81 -0.95 -15.25
C LEU A 195 2.80 -0.16 -16.10
N LEU A 196 2.26 0.92 -15.54
CA LEU A 196 1.34 1.80 -16.27
C LEU A 196 2.01 2.55 -17.44
N ALA A 197 3.31 2.85 -17.33
CA ALA A 197 4.07 3.45 -18.42
C ALA A 197 4.15 2.54 -19.67
N LEU A 198 4.16 1.21 -19.49
CA LEU A 198 4.09 0.27 -20.62
C LEU A 198 2.73 0.37 -21.32
N GLY A 199 1.63 0.42 -20.58
CA GLY A 199 0.28 0.58 -21.14
C GLY A 199 0.14 1.86 -21.98
N ARG A 200 0.76 2.97 -21.55
CA ARG A 200 0.80 4.22 -22.32
C ARG A 200 1.50 4.10 -23.68
N GLN A 201 2.30 3.07 -23.86
CA GLN A 201 2.98 2.74 -25.12
C GLN A 201 2.25 1.64 -25.92
N ASN A 202 1.02 1.31 -25.55
CA ASN A 202 0.25 0.18 -26.09
C ASN A 202 0.98 -1.18 -25.92
N LYS A 203 1.75 -1.31 -24.83
CA LYS A 203 2.45 -2.54 -24.45
C LYS A 203 1.88 -3.06 -23.13
N MET A 204 1.74 -4.38 -23.05
CA MET A 204 1.29 -5.05 -21.83
C MET A 204 -0.01 -4.43 -21.27
N GLN A 205 -0.99 -4.23 -22.14
CA GLN A 205 -2.22 -3.51 -21.80
C GLN A 205 -3.04 -4.24 -20.74
N GLY A 206 -3.08 -5.58 -20.79
CA GLY A 206 -3.77 -6.40 -19.80
C GLY A 206 -3.18 -6.23 -18.41
N ILE A 207 -1.85 -6.24 -18.27
CA ILE A 207 -1.18 -5.90 -17.01
C ILE A 207 -1.52 -4.46 -16.60
N SER A 208 -1.38 -3.51 -17.52
CA SER A 208 -1.64 -2.10 -17.24
C SER A 208 -3.06 -1.88 -16.72
N ASP A 209 -4.06 -2.54 -17.29
CA ASP A 209 -5.46 -2.38 -16.87
C ASP A 209 -5.71 -2.99 -15.49
N GLN A 210 -5.11 -4.14 -15.18
CA GLN A 210 -5.16 -4.71 -13.83
C GLN A 210 -4.50 -3.78 -12.81
N ILE A 211 -3.34 -3.22 -13.13
CA ILE A 211 -2.61 -2.28 -12.25
C ILE A 211 -3.37 -0.95 -12.06
N LYS A 212 -4.18 -0.51 -13.03
CA LYS A 212 -5.07 0.65 -12.83
C LYS A 212 -6.09 0.38 -11.72
N TYR A 213 -6.71 -0.79 -11.70
CA TYR A 213 -7.66 -1.15 -10.66
C TYR A 213 -6.96 -1.33 -9.31
N THR A 214 -5.79 -1.97 -9.28
CA THR A 214 -4.98 -2.07 -8.06
C THR A 214 -4.62 -0.68 -7.52
N LEU A 215 -4.09 0.23 -8.33
CA LEU A 215 -3.74 1.60 -7.91
C LEU A 215 -4.96 2.38 -7.37
N ARG A 216 -6.14 2.19 -7.98
CA ARG A 216 -7.38 2.78 -7.48
C ARG A 216 -7.73 2.27 -6.09
N ASP A 217 -7.66 0.96 -5.88
CA ASP A 217 -7.93 0.34 -4.58
C ASP A 217 -6.90 0.81 -3.55
N GLU A 218 -5.60 0.80 -3.87
CA GLU A 218 -4.52 1.30 -3.01
C GLU A 218 -4.68 2.78 -2.63
N SER A 219 -5.21 3.59 -3.52
CA SER A 219 -5.49 5.00 -3.21
C SER A 219 -6.55 5.14 -2.11
N ILE A 220 -7.54 4.25 -2.08
CA ILE A 220 -8.56 4.19 -1.04
C ILE A 220 -7.97 3.62 0.26
N HIS A 221 -7.09 2.62 0.17
CA HIS A 221 -6.39 2.03 1.33
C HIS A 221 -5.57 3.09 2.08
N ILE A 222 -4.81 3.90 1.34
CA ILE A 222 -4.01 4.98 1.90
C ILE A 222 -4.89 6.08 2.50
N GLU A 223 -6.01 6.43 1.87
CA GLU A 223 -6.97 7.40 2.39
C GLU A 223 -7.54 6.92 3.73
N PHE A 224 -7.97 5.66 3.80
CA PHE A 224 -8.45 5.05 5.04
C PHE A 224 -7.34 4.97 6.10
N GLY A 225 -6.16 4.47 5.75
CA GLY A 225 -5.04 4.36 6.68
C GLY A 225 -4.61 5.70 7.26
N THR A 226 -4.53 6.73 6.41
CA THR A 226 -4.25 8.11 6.83
C THR A 226 -5.32 8.63 7.80
N TYR A 227 -6.60 8.39 7.50
CA TYR A 227 -7.70 8.74 8.37
C TYR A 227 -7.59 8.06 9.74
N VAL A 228 -7.37 6.75 9.78
CA VAL A 228 -7.25 5.97 11.02
C VAL A 228 -6.05 6.44 11.85
N ILE A 229 -4.90 6.63 11.22
CA ILE A 229 -3.67 7.13 11.87
C ILE A 229 -3.95 8.49 12.54
N ASN A 230 -4.54 9.44 11.83
CA ASN A 230 -4.86 10.76 12.35
C ASN A 230 -5.88 10.69 13.50
N GLN A 231 -6.89 9.84 13.40
CA GLN A 231 -7.84 9.63 14.50
C GLN A 231 -7.18 9.02 15.75
N ILE A 232 -6.26 8.07 15.59
CA ILE A 232 -5.49 7.51 16.72
C ILE A 232 -4.63 8.59 17.37
N ILE A 233 -3.96 9.42 16.59
CA ILE A 233 -3.14 10.54 17.09
C ILE A 233 -4.00 11.54 17.86
N GLU A 234 -5.14 11.95 17.30
CA GLU A 234 -6.07 12.88 17.92
C GLU A 234 -6.62 12.34 19.25
N GLN A 235 -7.03 11.07 19.27
CA GLN A 235 -7.57 10.40 20.44
C GLN A 235 -6.50 10.09 21.51
N ASN A 236 -5.21 10.06 21.14
CA ASN A 236 -4.10 9.69 22.01
C ASN A 236 -2.88 10.64 21.85
N PRO A 237 -3.00 11.96 22.04
CA PRO A 237 -1.95 12.92 21.70
C PRO A 237 -0.61 12.66 22.42
N LYS A 238 -0.64 11.99 23.57
CA LYS A 238 0.56 11.66 24.35
C LYS A 238 1.50 10.66 23.67
N ILE A 239 1.02 9.88 22.69
CA ILE A 239 1.87 8.94 21.95
C ILE A 239 2.58 9.60 20.76
N TRP A 240 2.07 10.75 20.26
CA TRP A 240 2.60 11.46 19.10
C TRP A 240 3.60 12.53 19.53
N THR A 241 4.66 12.11 20.26
CA THR A 241 5.72 12.99 20.75
C THR A 241 6.62 13.50 19.62
N LYS A 242 7.35 14.62 19.86
CA LYS A 242 8.33 15.13 18.87
C LYS A 242 9.36 14.07 18.48
N THR A 243 9.88 13.33 19.44
CA THR A 243 10.84 12.25 19.19
C THR A 243 10.24 11.17 18.28
N PHE A 244 8.98 10.80 18.48
CA PHE A 244 8.32 9.82 17.63
C PHE A 244 8.03 10.37 16.24
N GLN A 245 7.66 11.64 16.11
CA GLN A 245 7.51 12.31 14.81
C GLN A 245 8.85 12.33 14.02
N GLU A 246 9.97 12.58 14.70
CA GLU A 246 11.31 12.54 14.12
C GLU A 246 11.64 11.11 13.66
N GLU A 247 11.38 10.10 14.47
CA GLU A 247 11.54 8.68 14.13
C GLU A 247 10.74 8.31 12.86
N VAL A 248 9.46 8.63 12.82
CA VAL A 248 8.60 8.37 11.63
C VAL A 248 9.10 9.13 10.40
N THR A 249 9.56 10.37 10.58
CA THR A 249 10.16 11.14 9.48
C THR A 249 11.39 10.42 8.91
N GLN A 250 12.26 9.83 9.75
CA GLN A 250 13.41 9.07 9.28
C GLN A 250 12.97 7.79 8.53
N TRP A 251 11.90 7.12 8.95
CA TRP A 251 11.37 5.97 8.21
C TRP A 251 10.92 6.36 6.81
N ILE A 252 10.17 7.46 6.67
CA ILE A 252 9.72 7.93 5.36
C ILE A 252 10.90 8.33 4.48
N LYS A 253 11.92 8.99 5.04
CA LYS A 253 13.17 9.30 4.31
C LYS A 253 13.85 8.05 3.82
N LYS A 254 14.01 7.05 4.69
CA LYS A 254 14.65 5.78 4.35
C LYS A 254 13.85 5.01 3.30
N ALA A 255 12.53 4.99 3.40
CA ALA A 255 11.64 4.36 2.42
C ALA A 255 11.80 4.99 1.02
N VAL A 256 11.83 6.31 0.94
CA VAL A 256 12.08 7.05 -0.32
C VAL A 256 13.45 6.70 -0.92
N GLU A 257 14.51 6.62 -0.10
CA GLU A 257 15.84 6.20 -0.56
C GLU A 257 15.85 4.76 -1.11
N LEU A 258 15.20 3.84 -0.41
CA LEU A 258 15.07 2.45 -0.84
C LEU A 258 14.32 2.33 -2.16
N GLU A 259 13.26 3.11 -2.33
CA GLU A 259 12.46 3.11 -3.55
C GLU A 259 13.22 3.70 -4.75
N ILE A 260 14.00 4.75 -4.53
CA ILE A 260 14.90 5.30 -5.55
C ILE A 260 15.97 4.26 -5.95
N SER A 261 16.50 3.52 -4.98
CA SER A 261 17.48 2.43 -5.24
C SER A 261 16.84 1.30 -6.05
N TYR A 262 15.61 0.91 -5.69
CA TYR A 262 14.84 -0.08 -6.44
C TYR A 262 14.57 0.37 -7.87
N ALA A 263 14.15 1.61 -8.09
CA ALA A 263 13.93 2.14 -9.44
C ALA A 263 15.19 2.10 -10.31
N LYS A 264 16.37 2.33 -9.75
CA LYS A 264 17.66 2.21 -10.44
C LYS A 264 18.00 0.75 -10.82
N ASP A 265 17.65 -0.21 -9.97
CA ASP A 265 17.83 -1.64 -10.26
C ASP A 265 16.89 -2.12 -11.37
N VAL A 266 15.65 -1.65 -11.35
CA VAL A 266 14.63 -2.04 -12.34
C VAL A 266 14.85 -1.38 -13.71
N LEU A 267 15.38 -0.16 -13.73
CA LEU A 267 15.56 0.66 -14.93
C LEU A 267 17.05 1.02 -15.17
N PRO A 268 17.96 0.03 -15.25
CA PRO A 268 19.41 0.29 -15.35
C PRO A 268 19.79 1.04 -16.64
N ARG A 269 19.04 0.88 -17.72
CA ARG A 269 19.21 1.56 -19.01
C ARG A 269 18.01 2.44 -19.39
N GLY A 270 16.96 2.42 -18.56
CA GLY A 270 15.69 3.01 -18.89
C GLY A 270 14.92 2.24 -19.99
N ILE A 271 13.71 2.69 -20.23
CA ILE A 271 12.88 2.28 -21.36
C ILE A 271 12.30 3.54 -22.02
N LEU A 272 11.64 3.40 -23.17
CA LEU A 272 11.06 4.57 -23.85
C LEU A 272 10.16 5.37 -22.91
N GLY A 273 10.47 6.65 -22.74
CA GLY A 273 9.70 7.58 -21.91
C GLY A 273 9.86 7.40 -20.38
N LEU A 274 10.73 6.50 -19.90
CA LEU A 274 10.92 6.23 -18.50
C LEU A 274 12.39 5.92 -18.17
N ASN A 275 12.96 6.65 -17.21
CA ASN A 275 14.30 6.39 -16.68
C ASN A 275 14.33 6.53 -15.15
N SER A 276 15.37 5.98 -14.53
CA SER A 276 15.49 5.93 -13.07
C SER A 276 15.58 7.32 -12.41
N ASP A 277 16.11 8.33 -13.10
CA ASP A 277 16.26 9.68 -12.52
C ASP A 277 14.90 10.36 -12.31
N MET A 278 13.90 10.04 -13.13
CA MET A 278 12.53 10.54 -12.95
C MET A 278 11.94 10.09 -11.61
N PHE A 279 12.37 8.93 -11.10
CA PHE A 279 11.88 8.42 -9.82
C PHE A 279 12.46 9.14 -8.61
N VAL A 280 13.53 9.91 -8.74
CA VAL A 280 14.03 10.76 -7.64
C VAL A 280 12.98 11.84 -7.33
N ASP A 281 12.57 12.61 -8.34
CA ASP A 281 11.52 13.64 -8.19
C ASP A 281 10.17 13.01 -7.78
N TYR A 282 9.81 11.88 -8.40
CA TYR A 282 8.55 11.22 -8.09
C TYR A 282 8.46 10.73 -6.66
N MET A 283 9.52 10.10 -6.15
CA MET A 283 9.52 9.60 -4.77
C MET A 283 9.60 10.73 -3.74
N TYR A 284 10.23 11.87 -4.07
CA TYR A 284 10.16 13.08 -3.25
C TYR A 284 8.73 13.62 -3.20
N TYR A 285 8.06 13.71 -4.35
CA TYR A 285 6.66 14.11 -4.43
C TYR A 285 5.74 13.20 -3.60
N ILE A 286 5.87 11.88 -3.74
CA ILE A 286 5.10 10.92 -2.97
C ILE A 286 5.41 11.04 -1.47
N GLY A 287 6.69 11.08 -1.08
CA GLY A 287 7.14 11.24 0.30
C GLY A 287 6.56 12.51 0.96
N ASN A 288 6.56 13.65 0.24
CA ASN A 288 5.97 14.90 0.73
C ASN A 288 4.46 14.75 1.02
N ARG A 289 3.72 14.09 0.13
CA ARG A 289 2.28 13.83 0.34
C ARG A 289 2.02 12.93 1.54
N ARG A 290 2.87 11.91 1.79
CA ARG A 290 2.71 11.02 2.96
C ARG A 290 3.03 11.73 4.27
N LEU A 291 4.09 12.54 4.29
CA LEU A 291 4.44 13.39 5.44
C LEU A 291 3.31 14.36 5.78
N GLU A 292 2.79 15.06 4.76
CA GLU A 292 1.68 16.00 4.92
C GLU A 292 0.41 15.32 5.44
N GLY A 293 0.07 14.13 4.90
CA GLY A 293 -1.12 13.37 5.27
C GLY A 293 -1.20 13.03 6.75
N ILE A 294 -0.06 12.82 7.42
CA ILE A 294 0.02 12.52 8.86
C ILE A 294 0.58 13.69 9.70
N GLY A 295 0.59 14.91 9.14
CA GLY A 295 0.91 16.15 9.86
C GLY A 295 2.39 16.33 10.21
N LEU A 296 3.33 15.76 9.44
CA LEU A 296 4.76 15.94 9.62
C LEU A 296 5.29 17.12 8.79
N GLU A 297 6.19 17.93 9.39
CA GLU A 297 6.66 19.20 8.82
C GLU A 297 7.80 19.05 7.81
N TYR A 298 8.56 17.94 7.85
CA TYR A 298 9.70 17.74 6.92
C TYR A 298 9.22 17.76 5.47
N ARG A 299 10.06 18.31 4.57
CA ARG A 299 9.82 18.30 3.11
C ARG A 299 11.07 17.85 2.38
N PHE A 300 10.87 16.97 1.39
CA PHE A 300 11.89 16.63 0.40
C PHE A 300 12.14 17.81 -0.55
N PRO A 301 13.30 17.86 -1.24
CA PRO A 301 13.71 19.01 -2.04
C PRO A 301 12.83 19.33 -3.26
N SER A 302 11.98 18.39 -3.71
CA SER A 302 11.16 18.54 -4.91
C SER A 302 9.72 18.10 -4.65
N ASP A 303 8.77 18.89 -5.14
CA ASP A 303 7.34 18.55 -5.23
C ASP A 303 6.92 18.28 -6.69
N LYS A 304 7.90 18.11 -7.59
CA LYS A 304 7.65 17.85 -8.99
C LYS A 304 7.11 16.44 -9.19
N ASN A 305 5.92 16.33 -9.78
CA ASN A 305 5.38 15.05 -10.25
C ASN A 305 5.73 14.85 -11.74
N PRO A 306 6.69 13.97 -12.08
CA PRO A 306 7.03 13.67 -13.47
C PRO A 306 5.98 12.79 -14.17
N PHE A 307 5.03 12.23 -13.41
CA PHE A 307 3.99 11.33 -13.91
C PHE A 307 2.57 11.85 -13.59
N PRO A 308 2.20 13.08 -14.04
CA PRO A 308 0.89 13.69 -13.71
C PRO A 308 -0.28 12.84 -14.22
N TRP A 309 -0.07 12.05 -15.27
CA TRP A 309 -1.03 11.15 -15.87
C TRP A 309 -1.47 9.99 -14.92
N LEU A 310 -0.72 9.71 -13.85
CA LEU A 310 -1.15 8.75 -12.83
C LEU A 310 -2.38 9.23 -12.06
N GLY A 311 -2.56 10.55 -11.90
CA GLY A 311 -3.76 11.12 -11.29
C GLY A 311 -5.03 10.79 -12.08
N GLU A 312 -4.95 10.75 -13.41
CA GLU A 312 -6.08 10.41 -14.27
C GLU A 312 -6.59 8.96 -14.05
N VAL A 313 -5.71 8.07 -13.59
CA VAL A 313 -6.04 6.66 -13.32
C VAL A 313 -6.83 6.50 -12.01
N VAL A 314 -6.49 7.30 -11.00
CA VAL A 314 -7.14 7.25 -9.68
C VAL A 314 -8.59 7.76 -9.75
N ASP A 315 -8.86 8.70 -10.66
CA ASP A 315 -10.17 9.32 -10.83
C ASP A 315 -11.10 8.54 -11.78
N VAL A 316 -10.64 7.45 -12.39
CA VAL A 316 -11.49 6.60 -13.25
C VAL A 316 -12.51 5.88 -12.37
N GLN A 317 -13.73 6.41 -12.37
CA GLN A 317 -14.90 5.72 -11.86
C GLN A 317 -15.27 4.58 -12.82
N ALA A 318 -15.57 3.41 -12.24
CA ALA A 318 -16.06 2.26 -13.00
C ALA A 318 -17.47 2.51 -13.52
#